data_968b085f93f4a8a3e389e7c8cf93d465
#
_entry.id   968b085f93f4a8a3e389e7c8cf93d465
#
_cell.length_a   1.000
_cell.length_b   1.000
_cell.length_c   1.000
_cell.angle_alpha   90.00
_cell.angle_beta   90.00
_cell.angle_gamma   90.00
#
_symmetry.space_group_name_H-M   'P 1'
#
loop_
_entity.id
_entity.type
_entity.pdbx_description
1 polymer ?
#
loop_
_entity_poly.entity_id
_entity_poly.type
_entity_poly.pdbx_seq_one_letter_code
_entity_poly.pdbx_strand_id
1 'polypeptide(L)'
;MTCLRHSGIVVQDVEKSIIFYCDYLGFDVIDDRCEGGEYLETILGLPGACARTVKIRGSDSGIIELLEFRNSRIGTAGQAVGLMGPGPTHVALTVDNIDKLYLELVEKGIQFITAPKTSPDGKVKLAFCRDPDGVYLELVQEM
;
A
#
# COMPACT_ATOMS: atom_id res chain seq x y z
N MET A 1 -23.54 -13.07 0.61
CA MET A 1 -22.58 -12.67 -0.45
C MET A 1 -21.45 -11.86 0.18
N THR A 2 -20.21 -12.18 -0.11
CA THR A 2 -19.03 -11.48 0.46
C THR A 2 -18.22 -10.87 -0.70
N CYS A 3 -17.75 -9.64 -0.53
CA CYS A 3 -16.85 -8.99 -1.48
C CYS A 3 -15.69 -8.31 -0.73
N LEU A 4 -14.57 -8.11 -1.40
CA LEU A 4 -13.46 -7.33 -0.85
C LEU A 4 -13.88 -5.87 -0.73
N ARG A 5 -13.72 -5.29 0.47
CA ARG A 5 -14.08 -3.88 0.73
C ARG A 5 -12.88 -2.96 0.52
N HIS A 6 -11.76 -3.28 1.15
CA HIS A 6 -10.49 -2.55 1.04
C HIS A 6 -9.34 -3.43 1.53
N SER A 7 -8.13 -3.00 1.24
CA SER A 7 -6.89 -3.50 1.86
C SER A 7 -6.39 -2.45 2.86
N GLY A 8 -6.14 -2.84 4.11
CA GLY A 8 -5.59 -1.96 5.14
C GLY A 8 -4.07 -2.06 5.20
N ILE A 9 -3.39 -0.91 5.26
CA ILE A 9 -1.94 -0.80 5.43
C ILE A 9 -1.67 0.12 6.61
N VAL A 10 -1.01 -0.41 7.64
CA VAL A 10 -0.53 0.41 8.76
C VAL A 10 0.76 1.10 8.34
N VAL A 11 0.80 2.42 8.51
CA VAL A 11 1.91 3.27 8.08
C VAL A 11 2.48 4.06 9.26
N GLN A 12 3.76 4.40 9.19
CA GLN A 12 4.44 5.19 10.23
C GLN A 12 4.23 6.69 10.04
N ASP A 13 4.09 7.13 8.79
CA ASP A 13 3.93 8.53 8.40
C ASP A 13 2.96 8.57 7.22
N VAL A 14 1.71 8.91 7.50
CA VAL A 14 0.65 8.91 6.49
C VAL A 14 0.87 9.96 5.40
N GLU A 15 1.55 11.08 5.70
CA GLU A 15 1.84 12.10 4.69
C GLU A 15 2.83 11.56 3.63
N LYS A 16 3.86 10.82 4.04
CA LYS A 16 4.77 10.15 3.10
C LYS A 16 4.04 9.11 2.25
N SER A 17 3.12 8.38 2.86
CA SER A 17 2.31 7.39 2.14
C SER A 17 1.36 8.07 1.15
N ILE A 18 0.73 9.19 1.51
CA ILE A 18 -0.11 9.99 0.60
C ILE A 18 0.73 10.45 -0.61
N ILE A 19 1.92 11.01 -0.40
CA ILE A 19 2.81 11.40 -1.51
C ILE A 19 3.11 10.20 -2.41
N PHE A 20 3.46 9.07 -1.81
CA PHE A 20 3.79 7.87 -2.59
C PHE A 20 2.59 7.34 -3.38
N TYR A 21 1.47 7.10 -2.73
CA TYR A 21 0.30 6.51 -3.41
C TYR A 21 -0.44 7.50 -4.31
N CYS A 22 -0.56 8.78 -3.91
CA CYS A 22 -1.32 9.75 -4.69
C CYS A 22 -0.46 10.46 -5.73
N ASP A 23 0.69 11.04 -5.35
CA ASP A 23 1.48 11.83 -6.27
C ASP A 23 2.30 10.96 -7.24
N TYR A 24 2.75 9.78 -6.81
CA TYR A 24 3.59 8.92 -7.65
C TYR A 24 2.78 7.83 -8.37
N LEU A 25 1.75 7.26 -7.73
CA LEU A 25 0.96 6.15 -8.29
C LEU A 25 -0.43 6.58 -8.79
N GLY A 26 -0.84 7.83 -8.57
CA GLY A 26 -2.07 8.38 -9.13
C GLY A 26 -3.36 7.96 -8.42
N PHE A 27 -3.28 7.61 -7.13
CA PHE A 27 -4.48 7.41 -6.31
C PHE A 27 -5.09 8.75 -5.88
N ASP A 28 -6.38 8.75 -5.62
CA ASP A 28 -7.11 9.90 -5.06
C ASP A 28 -7.51 9.65 -3.62
N VAL A 29 -7.31 10.65 -2.75
CA VAL A 29 -7.84 10.62 -1.39
C VAL A 29 -9.36 10.77 -1.45
N ILE A 30 -10.10 9.80 -0.91
CA ILE A 30 -11.56 9.81 -0.87
C ILE A 30 -12.12 10.02 0.53
N ASP A 31 -11.32 9.81 1.57
CA ASP A 31 -11.69 10.01 2.97
C ASP A 31 -10.43 10.20 3.82
N ASP A 32 -10.46 11.13 4.76
CA ASP A 32 -9.35 11.41 5.69
C ASP A 32 -9.94 11.84 7.02
N ARG A 33 -9.75 11.03 8.04
CA ARG A 33 -10.32 11.29 9.37
C ARG A 33 -9.45 10.78 10.50
N CYS A 34 -9.60 11.40 11.67
CA CYS A 34 -9.08 10.85 12.91
C CYS A 34 -10.16 10.05 13.61
N GLU A 35 -9.83 8.85 14.03
CA GLU A 35 -10.71 7.92 14.72
C GLU A 35 -10.09 7.52 16.06
N GLY A 36 -10.94 7.37 17.09
CA GLY A 36 -10.54 6.97 18.44
C GLY A 36 -11.74 6.76 19.34
N GLY A 37 -11.47 6.49 20.61
CA GLY A 37 -12.49 6.28 21.64
C GLY A 37 -12.99 4.86 21.74
N GLU A 38 -13.97 4.65 22.64
CA GLU A 38 -14.44 3.32 23.07
C GLU A 38 -14.82 2.39 21.91
N TYR A 39 -15.45 2.92 20.88
CA TYR A 39 -15.84 2.11 19.72
C TYR A 39 -14.61 1.50 19.02
N LEU A 40 -13.62 2.32 18.69
CA LEU A 40 -12.41 1.83 18.01
C LEU A 40 -11.59 0.89 18.89
N GLU A 41 -11.47 1.23 20.17
CA GLU A 41 -10.78 0.38 21.15
C GLU A 41 -11.44 -1.00 21.27
N THR A 42 -12.78 -1.02 21.29
CA THR A 42 -13.55 -2.24 21.42
C THR A 42 -13.42 -3.13 20.19
N ILE A 43 -13.60 -2.59 18.99
CA ILE A 43 -13.56 -3.39 17.75
C ILE A 43 -12.16 -3.91 17.41
N LEU A 44 -11.11 -3.17 17.81
CA LEU A 44 -9.73 -3.59 17.61
C LEU A 44 -9.16 -4.43 18.78
N GLY A 45 -9.82 -4.41 19.94
CA GLY A 45 -9.27 -5.01 21.16
C GLY A 45 -8.01 -4.30 21.65
N LEU A 46 -7.85 -3.00 21.35
CA LEU A 46 -6.66 -2.21 21.63
C LEU A 46 -7.03 -0.99 22.48
N PRO A 47 -6.86 -1.05 23.81
CA PRO A 47 -7.13 0.09 24.69
C PRO A 47 -6.30 1.33 24.30
N GLY A 48 -6.95 2.49 24.22
CA GLY A 48 -6.32 3.76 23.83
C GLY A 48 -6.04 3.90 22.33
N ALA A 49 -6.58 3.01 21.50
CA ALA A 49 -6.40 3.09 20.03
C ALA A 49 -6.90 4.43 19.49
N CYS A 50 -6.02 5.12 18.78
CA CYS A 50 -6.31 6.35 18.07
C CYS A 50 -5.52 6.37 16.77
N ALA A 51 -6.20 6.57 15.65
CA ALA A 51 -5.59 6.52 14.33
C ALA A 51 -6.07 7.66 13.44
N ARG A 52 -5.19 8.13 12.55
CA ARG A 52 -5.62 8.82 11.34
C ARG A 52 -5.80 7.76 10.26
N THR A 53 -6.99 7.74 9.69
CA THR A 53 -7.38 6.78 8.65
C THR A 53 -7.60 7.53 7.35
N VAL A 54 -6.82 7.21 6.33
CA VAL A 54 -6.92 7.82 5.00
C VAL A 54 -7.27 6.74 3.99
N LYS A 55 -8.43 6.87 3.34
CA LYS A 55 -8.83 5.99 2.24
C LYS A 55 -8.46 6.61 0.92
N ILE A 56 -7.78 5.83 0.11
CA ILE A 56 -7.36 6.22 -1.24
C ILE A 56 -7.95 5.24 -2.24
N ARG A 57 -8.26 5.74 -3.45
CA ARG A 57 -8.87 4.97 -4.53
C ARG A 57 -8.03 5.09 -5.79
N GLY A 58 -7.79 3.96 -6.45
CA GLY A 58 -7.22 3.91 -7.79
C GLY A 58 -8.25 4.28 -8.88
N SER A 59 -7.86 4.17 -10.12
CA SER A 59 -8.73 4.44 -11.29
C SER A 59 -9.91 3.47 -11.40
N ASP A 60 -9.78 2.29 -10.81
CA ASP A 60 -10.88 1.34 -10.60
C ASP A 60 -11.60 1.59 -9.25
N SER A 61 -12.39 0.65 -8.79
CA SER A 61 -13.07 0.73 -7.49
C SER A 61 -12.21 0.24 -6.32
N GLY A 62 -10.95 -0.13 -6.54
CA GLY A 62 -10.04 -0.63 -5.51
C GLY A 62 -9.72 0.43 -4.47
N ILE A 63 -9.87 0.10 -3.19
CA ILE A 63 -9.61 1.00 -2.06
C ILE A 63 -8.46 0.44 -1.22
N ILE A 64 -7.52 1.30 -0.90
CA ILE A 64 -6.50 1.10 0.14
C ILE A 64 -6.84 2.02 1.31
N GLU A 65 -6.78 1.49 2.52
CA GLU A 65 -6.94 2.24 3.76
C GLU A 65 -5.59 2.35 4.45
N LEU A 66 -5.05 3.57 4.54
CA LEU A 66 -3.81 3.87 5.26
C LEU A 66 -4.15 4.21 6.70
N LEU A 67 -3.50 3.55 7.67
CA LEU A 67 -3.77 3.73 9.09
C LEU A 67 -2.49 4.16 9.82
N GLU A 68 -2.47 5.39 10.32
CA GLU A 68 -1.41 5.88 11.20
C GLU A 68 -1.91 5.89 12.64
N PHE A 69 -1.46 4.92 13.46
CA PHE A 69 -1.78 4.88 14.88
C PHE A 69 -0.94 5.89 15.67
N ARG A 70 -1.59 6.78 16.43
CA ARG A 70 -0.92 7.89 17.12
C ARG A 70 -0.42 7.56 18.52
N ASN A 71 -1.06 6.66 19.23
CA ASN A 71 -0.79 6.36 20.65
C ASN A 71 -0.31 4.93 20.89
N SER A 72 -0.11 4.14 19.86
CA SER A 72 0.50 2.83 20.01
C SER A 72 2.01 2.93 19.83
N ARG A 73 2.76 2.17 20.59
CA ARG A 73 4.07 1.76 20.13
C ARG A 73 3.79 0.91 18.89
N ILE A 74 3.79 1.54 17.72
CA ILE A 74 3.88 0.81 16.47
C ILE A 74 5.10 -0.06 16.67
N GLY A 75 4.90 -1.37 16.75
CA GLY A 75 6.02 -2.28 16.78
C GLY A 75 6.93 -1.83 15.63
N THR A 76 8.22 -1.70 15.89
CA THR A 76 9.21 -1.38 14.84
C THR A 76 8.75 -2.08 13.58
N ALA A 77 8.57 -1.35 12.49
CA ALA A 77 7.97 -1.78 11.23
C ALA A 77 8.21 -3.27 11.07
N GLY A 78 7.13 -4.06 11.26
CA GLY A 78 7.29 -5.49 11.49
C GLY A 78 8.16 -5.95 10.35
N GLN A 79 9.19 -6.70 10.60
CA GLN A 79 10.09 -7.16 9.55
C GLN A 79 9.18 -7.59 8.43
N ALA A 80 9.21 -6.84 7.32
CA ALA A 80 8.28 -7.03 6.23
C ALA A 80 8.25 -8.53 5.96
N VAL A 81 7.09 -9.15 6.17
CA VAL A 81 6.95 -10.60 5.97
C VAL A 81 7.48 -10.81 4.55
N GLY A 82 8.58 -11.54 4.43
CA GLY A 82 9.19 -11.75 3.12
C GLY A 82 8.15 -12.34 2.17
N LEU A 83 8.30 -12.15 0.87
CA LEU A 83 7.35 -12.65 -0.15
C LEU A 83 6.99 -14.13 -0.04
N MET A 84 7.73 -14.90 0.73
CA MET A 84 7.53 -16.34 0.96
C MET A 84 6.90 -16.67 2.32
N GLY A 85 6.64 -15.68 3.18
CA GLY A 85 6.02 -15.91 4.48
C GLY A 85 4.51 -16.17 4.36
N PRO A 86 3.89 -16.93 5.28
CA PRO A 86 2.45 -17.12 5.29
C PRO A 86 1.73 -15.81 5.63
N GLY A 87 0.63 -15.53 4.93
CA GLY A 87 -0.18 -14.33 5.10
C GLY A 87 -0.13 -13.37 3.90
N PRO A 88 -0.71 -12.17 4.02
CA PRO A 88 -0.63 -11.15 2.97
C PRO A 88 0.81 -10.73 2.74
N THR A 89 1.31 -10.90 1.52
CA THR A 89 2.72 -10.61 1.17
C THR A 89 2.89 -9.35 0.36
N HIS A 90 1.91 -8.98 -0.47
CA HIS A 90 1.97 -7.83 -1.36
C HIS A 90 0.58 -7.33 -1.75
N VAL A 91 0.53 -6.13 -2.30
CA VAL A 91 -0.63 -5.57 -2.99
C VAL A 91 -0.26 -5.46 -4.47
N ALA A 92 -1.09 -6.03 -5.35
CA ALA A 92 -0.88 -5.95 -6.80
C ALA A 92 -1.67 -4.76 -7.37
N LEU A 93 -1.01 -3.98 -8.22
CA LEU A 93 -1.57 -2.81 -8.89
C LEU A 93 -1.36 -2.94 -10.41
N THR A 94 -2.42 -2.75 -11.19
CA THR A 94 -2.32 -2.66 -12.64
C THR A 94 -1.86 -1.25 -13.03
N VAL A 95 -0.90 -1.18 -13.95
CA VAL A 95 -0.32 0.08 -14.43
C VAL A 95 -0.30 0.10 -15.96
N ASP A 96 -0.44 1.29 -16.55
CA ASP A 96 -0.52 1.44 -18.01
C ASP A 96 0.83 1.30 -18.70
N ASN A 97 1.92 1.81 -18.10
CA ASN A 97 3.27 1.78 -18.65
C ASN A 97 4.30 1.56 -17.53
N ILE A 98 4.66 0.31 -17.33
CA ILE A 98 5.54 -0.08 -16.24
C ILE A 98 6.98 0.43 -16.43
N ASP A 99 7.46 0.51 -17.66
CA ASP A 99 8.84 0.96 -17.92
C ASP A 99 9.01 2.45 -17.58
N LYS A 100 8.03 3.27 -17.99
CA LYS A 100 8.01 4.69 -17.65
C LYS A 100 7.90 4.89 -16.14
N LEU A 101 6.93 4.23 -15.50
CA LEU A 101 6.70 4.33 -14.06
C LEU A 101 7.92 3.85 -13.27
N TYR A 102 8.57 2.76 -13.70
CA TYR A 102 9.81 2.27 -13.08
C TYR A 102 10.90 3.34 -13.05
N LEU A 103 11.17 4.01 -14.18
CA LEU A 103 12.19 5.05 -14.25
C LEU A 103 11.86 6.24 -13.34
N GLU A 104 10.60 6.69 -13.36
CA GLU A 104 10.12 7.79 -12.51
C GLU A 104 10.25 7.47 -11.01
N LEU A 105 9.90 6.24 -10.62
CA LEU A 105 9.97 5.81 -9.21
C LEU A 105 11.42 5.61 -8.76
N VAL A 106 12.30 5.08 -9.62
CA VAL A 106 13.74 4.94 -9.31
C VAL A 106 14.38 6.31 -9.10
N GLU A 107 14.08 7.32 -9.93
CA GLU A 107 14.53 8.69 -9.74
C GLU A 107 14.09 9.30 -8.39
N LYS A 108 12.93 8.88 -7.88
CA LYS A 108 12.40 9.26 -6.55
C LYS A 108 12.98 8.43 -5.40
N GLY A 109 13.91 7.52 -5.68
CA GLY A 109 14.56 6.69 -4.67
C GLY A 109 13.76 5.45 -4.24
N ILE A 110 12.70 5.08 -4.97
CA ILE A 110 11.92 3.88 -4.66
C ILE A 110 12.71 2.63 -5.02
N GLN A 111 12.75 1.69 -4.09
CA GLN A 111 13.51 0.45 -4.25
C GLN A 111 12.69 -0.62 -4.97
N PHE A 112 13.27 -1.19 -5.99
CA PHE A 112 12.76 -2.35 -6.73
C PHE A 112 13.61 -3.60 -6.45
N ILE A 113 12.99 -4.78 -6.51
CA ILE A 113 13.74 -6.05 -6.44
C ILE A 113 14.54 -6.23 -7.73
N THR A 114 13.88 -6.00 -8.89
CA THR A 114 14.50 -6.04 -10.22
C THR A 114 13.84 -5.01 -11.12
N ALA A 115 14.47 -4.68 -12.25
CA ALA A 115 13.79 -3.99 -13.34
C ALA A 115 12.60 -4.82 -13.87
N PRO A 116 11.60 -4.20 -14.51
CA PRO A 116 10.44 -4.89 -15.05
C PRO A 116 10.82 -6.02 -16.02
N LYS A 117 10.14 -7.16 -15.88
CA LYS A 117 10.34 -8.34 -16.73
C LYS A 117 9.04 -8.82 -17.32
N THR A 118 9.06 -9.19 -18.59
CA THR A 118 7.94 -9.84 -19.27
C THR A 118 7.85 -11.30 -18.83
N SER A 119 6.61 -11.75 -18.58
CA SER A 119 6.33 -13.15 -18.27
C SER A 119 6.68 -14.09 -19.44
N PRO A 120 6.97 -15.37 -19.20
CA PRO A 120 7.32 -16.32 -20.26
C PRO A 120 6.27 -16.47 -21.35
N ASP A 121 4.98 -16.26 -21.02
CA ASP A 121 3.86 -16.31 -21.96
C ASP A 121 3.60 -14.99 -22.70
N GLY A 122 4.35 -13.93 -22.35
CA GLY A 122 4.26 -12.61 -22.97
C GLY A 122 3.03 -11.79 -22.60
N LYS A 123 2.20 -12.23 -21.65
CA LYS A 123 0.92 -11.58 -21.36
C LYS A 123 1.01 -10.42 -20.38
N VAL A 124 2.01 -10.43 -19.52
CA VAL A 124 2.20 -9.36 -18.53
C VAL A 124 3.67 -8.95 -18.44
N LYS A 125 3.91 -7.74 -18.05
CA LYS A 125 5.21 -7.24 -17.62
C LYS A 125 5.07 -6.73 -16.21
N LEU A 126 5.93 -7.16 -15.30
CA LEU A 126 5.79 -6.84 -13.88
C LEU A 126 7.13 -6.56 -13.19
N ALA A 127 7.03 -5.86 -12.07
CA ALA A 127 8.14 -5.63 -11.14
C ALA A 127 7.60 -5.47 -9.72
N PHE A 128 8.42 -5.80 -8.73
CA PHE A 128 8.13 -5.55 -7.32
C PHE A 128 8.91 -4.36 -6.81
N CYS A 129 8.22 -3.42 -6.16
CA CYS A 129 8.82 -2.33 -5.42
C CYS A 129 8.36 -2.32 -3.96
N ARG A 130 8.86 -1.36 -3.19
CA ARG A 130 8.43 -1.15 -1.79
C ARG A 130 7.85 0.24 -1.63
N ASP A 131 6.78 0.32 -0.85
CA ASP A 131 6.26 1.58 -0.35
C ASP A 131 7.17 2.18 0.75
N PRO A 132 6.89 3.39 1.28
CA PRO A 132 7.71 4.01 2.33
C PRO A 132 7.86 3.20 3.62
N ASP A 133 6.94 2.31 3.92
CA ASP A 133 6.97 1.43 5.10
C ASP A 133 7.52 0.03 4.81
N GLY A 134 7.94 -0.23 3.58
CA GLY A 134 8.52 -1.50 3.15
C GLY A 134 7.51 -2.55 2.69
N VAL A 135 6.25 -2.19 2.53
CA VAL A 135 5.21 -3.06 1.96
C VAL A 135 5.53 -3.35 0.51
N TYR A 136 5.48 -4.63 0.11
CA TYR A 136 5.69 -5.00 -1.27
C TYR A 136 4.48 -4.64 -2.13
N LEU A 137 4.76 -3.97 -3.24
CA LEU A 137 3.81 -3.72 -4.31
C LEU A 137 4.25 -4.47 -5.56
N GLU A 138 3.34 -5.24 -6.13
CA GLU A 138 3.50 -5.84 -7.46
C GLU A 138 2.88 -4.90 -8.48
N LEU A 139 3.70 -4.28 -9.32
CA LEU A 139 3.23 -3.46 -10.43
C LEU A 139 3.12 -4.34 -11.67
N VAL A 140 1.94 -4.38 -12.29
CA VAL A 140 1.62 -5.27 -13.42
C VAL A 140 1.08 -4.46 -14.59
N GLN A 141 1.74 -4.57 -15.73
CA GLN A 141 1.22 -4.10 -17.01
C GLN A 141 0.73 -5.31 -17.82
N GLU A 142 -0.51 -5.27 -18.26
CA GLU A 142 -1.04 -6.22 -19.25
C GLU A 142 -0.50 -5.87 -20.64
N MET A 143 -0.08 -6.90 -21.41
CA MET A 143 0.59 -6.75 -22.71
C MET A 143 -0.38 -7.03 -23.87
#